data_2f77e396ea0a93bb2ed02c800143b35b
#
_entry.id   2f77e396ea0a93bb2ed02c800143b35b
#
_cell.length_a   1.000
_cell.length_b   1.000
_cell.length_c   1.000
_cell.angle_alpha   90.00
_cell.angle_beta   90.00
_cell.angle_gamma   90.00
#
_symmetry.space_group_name_H-M   'P 1'
#
loop_
_entity.id
_entity.type
_entity.pdbx_description
1 polymer ?
#
loop_
_entity_poly.entity_id
_entity_poly.type
_entity_poly.pdbx_seq_one_letter_code
_entity_poly.pdbx_strand_id
1 'polypeptide(L)'
;EQGNQTRNALISELVERYFGLALAMQVVEVRRQVVDGVRRHLEDAIALEKNGMIAQSERLYVEFKMSEAERDLQNAQSQVETIAAALNSTIGQTDDYQPVTAMFILERIEPLDHFRTLAAERNPLLDQVDQKRRLAYEGVRAQRSSFLPQVVAMGGMSFYDYQVSKVLPRWAVGV
;
A
#
# COMPACT_ATOMS: atom_id res chain seq x y z
N GLU A 1 -10.87 -1.07 -15.11
CA GLU A 1 -10.97 0.06 -14.17
C GLU A 1 -10.62 -0.34 -12.73
N GLN A 2 -11.10 -1.47 -12.20
CA GLN A 2 -10.66 -2.01 -10.91
C GLN A 2 -9.14 -2.22 -10.86
N GLY A 3 -8.52 -2.66 -11.98
CA GLY A 3 -7.08 -2.81 -12.09
C GLY A 3 -6.30 -1.52 -11.90
N ASN A 4 -6.80 -0.38 -12.38
CA ASN A 4 -6.16 0.93 -12.23
C ASN A 4 -6.24 1.45 -10.79
N GLN A 5 -7.34 1.20 -10.09
CA GLN A 5 -7.47 1.54 -8.66
C GLN A 5 -6.51 0.73 -7.80
N THR A 6 -6.44 -0.58 -8.03
CA THR A 6 -5.51 -1.46 -7.33
C THR A 6 -4.06 -1.06 -7.60
N ARG A 7 -3.73 -0.73 -8.84
CA ARG A 7 -2.39 -0.24 -9.21
C ARG A 7 -2.02 1.06 -8.49
N ASN A 8 -2.93 2.04 -8.47
CA ASN A 8 -2.67 3.32 -7.80
C ASN A 8 -2.53 3.16 -6.29
N ALA A 9 -3.35 2.30 -5.68
CA ALA A 9 -3.23 1.97 -4.25
C ALA A 9 -1.89 1.31 -3.93
N LEU A 10 -1.45 0.34 -4.75
CA LEU A 10 -0.14 -0.31 -4.60
C LEU A 10 1.03 0.65 -4.78
N ILE A 11 0.95 1.57 -5.75
CA ILE A 11 1.99 2.60 -5.94
C ILE A 11 2.07 3.51 -4.72
N SER A 12 0.92 3.97 -4.19
CA SER A 12 0.91 4.83 -3.01
C SER A 12 1.48 4.11 -1.79
N GLU A 13 1.09 2.86 -1.58
CA GLU A 13 1.62 2.02 -0.50
C GLU A 13 3.13 1.78 -0.63
N LEU A 14 3.61 1.51 -1.85
CA LEU A 14 5.03 1.33 -2.12
C LEU A 14 5.83 2.61 -1.80
N VAL A 15 5.33 3.76 -2.25
CA VAL A 15 5.97 5.07 -1.99
C VAL A 15 6.02 5.36 -0.49
N GLU A 16 4.91 5.13 0.23
CA GLU A 16 4.85 5.32 1.69
C GLU A 16 5.85 4.41 2.43
N ARG A 17 5.92 3.13 2.07
CA ARG A 17 6.86 2.16 2.66
C ARG A 17 8.32 2.51 2.35
N TYR A 18 8.59 2.94 1.11
CA TYR A 18 9.94 3.34 0.68
C TYR A 18 10.45 4.56 1.46
N PHE A 19 9.68 5.63 1.53
CA PHE A 19 10.07 6.81 2.30
C PHE A 19 10.00 6.57 3.81
N GLY A 20 9.10 5.70 4.27
CA GLY A 20 9.07 5.22 5.65
C GLY A 20 10.37 4.52 6.05
N LEU A 21 10.91 3.67 5.17
CA LEU A 21 12.21 3.02 5.38
C LEU A 21 13.35 4.05 5.41
N ALA A 22 13.37 5.00 4.45
CA ALA A 22 14.37 6.05 4.42
C ALA A 22 14.36 6.89 5.70
N LEU A 23 13.18 7.24 6.22
CA LEU A 23 13.03 7.97 7.47
C LEU A 23 13.51 7.14 8.68
N ALA A 24 13.12 5.87 8.76
CA ALA A 24 13.53 4.99 9.85
C ALA A 24 15.05 4.83 9.91
N MET A 25 15.73 4.71 8.77
CA MET A 25 17.19 4.66 8.70
C MET A 25 17.85 5.96 9.21
N GLN A 26 17.28 7.11 8.89
CA GLN A 26 17.75 8.38 9.43
C GLN A 26 17.54 8.48 10.95
N VAL A 27 16.43 7.98 11.46
CA VAL A 27 16.17 7.91 12.90
C VAL A 27 17.24 7.06 13.60
N VAL A 28 17.63 5.90 13.03
CA VAL A 28 18.72 5.08 13.57
C VAL A 28 20.02 5.87 13.65
N GLU A 29 20.36 6.65 12.62
CA GLU A 29 21.58 7.46 12.61
C GLU A 29 21.54 8.54 13.70
N VAL A 30 20.41 9.22 13.87
CA VAL A 30 20.23 10.19 14.97
C VAL A 30 20.35 9.51 16.34
N ARG A 31 19.72 8.32 16.54
CA ARG A 31 19.82 7.57 17.80
C ARG A 31 21.26 7.12 18.08
N ARG A 32 22.02 6.74 17.05
CA ARG A 32 23.45 6.40 17.19
C ARG A 32 24.27 7.61 17.69
N GLN A 33 24.02 8.79 17.13
CA GLN A 33 24.67 10.02 17.57
C GLN A 33 24.31 10.38 19.02
N VAL A 34 23.05 10.13 19.44
CA VAL A 34 22.63 10.29 20.85
C VAL A 34 23.39 9.34 21.76
N VAL A 35 23.51 8.06 21.41
CA VAL A 35 24.29 7.07 22.17
C VAL A 35 25.73 7.52 22.32
N ASP A 36 26.37 7.99 21.25
CA ASP A 36 27.75 8.46 21.28
C ASP A 36 27.91 9.75 22.12
N GLY A 37 26.90 10.60 22.13
CA GLY A 37 26.85 11.79 22.98
C GLY A 37 26.74 11.44 24.46
N VAL A 38 25.81 10.56 24.82
CA VAL A 38 25.59 10.12 26.20
C VAL A 38 26.80 9.31 26.72
N ARG A 39 27.45 8.51 25.86
CA ARG A 39 28.65 7.76 26.21
C ARG A 39 29.81 8.72 26.65
N ARG A 40 30.07 9.76 25.90
CA ARG A 40 31.05 10.78 26.26
C ARG A 40 30.69 11.46 27.58
N HIS A 41 29.42 11.78 27.77
CA HIS A 41 28.94 12.37 29.02
C HIS A 41 29.08 11.40 30.21
N LEU A 42 28.91 10.10 30.01
CA LEU A 42 29.16 9.09 31.06
C LEU A 42 30.64 9.01 31.41
N GLU A 43 31.54 9.06 30.43
CA GLU A 43 33.01 9.09 30.66
C GLU A 43 33.40 10.32 31.48
N ASP A 44 32.86 11.49 31.17
CA ASP A 44 33.08 12.73 31.95
C ASP A 44 32.50 12.60 33.37
N ALA A 45 31.33 12.04 33.55
CA ALA A 45 30.71 11.83 34.85
C ALA A 45 31.54 10.89 35.73
N ILE A 46 32.09 9.80 35.15
CA ILE A 46 32.99 8.88 35.85
C ILE A 46 34.24 9.62 36.32
N ALA A 47 34.85 10.46 35.46
CA ALA A 47 36.02 11.22 35.81
C ALA A 47 35.73 12.27 36.91
N LEU A 48 34.59 12.93 36.85
CA LEU A 48 34.19 13.93 37.87
C LEU A 48 33.88 13.29 39.21
N GLU A 49 33.19 12.13 39.25
CA GLU A 49 32.98 11.38 40.50
C GLU A 49 34.30 10.95 41.12
N LYS A 50 35.26 10.42 40.32
CA LYS A 50 36.55 10.00 40.77
C LYS A 50 37.34 11.15 41.43
N ASN A 51 37.13 12.38 40.98
CA ASN A 51 37.73 13.58 41.53
C ASN A 51 36.89 14.22 42.66
N GLY A 52 35.81 13.60 43.08
CA GLY A 52 34.94 14.10 44.12
C GLY A 52 34.12 15.34 43.75
N MET A 53 33.97 15.63 42.45
CA MET A 53 33.26 16.82 41.95
C MET A 53 31.77 16.62 41.80
N ILE A 54 31.33 15.36 41.67
CA ILE A 54 29.91 14.98 41.63
C ILE A 54 29.64 13.81 42.56
N ALA A 55 28.37 13.63 42.92
CA ALA A 55 27.92 12.49 43.72
C ALA A 55 27.79 11.22 42.87
N GLN A 56 27.95 10.05 43.47
CA GLN A 56 27.71 8.77 42.82
C GLN A 56 26.30 8.65 42.18
N SER A 57 25.30 9.24 42.81
CA SER A 57 23.92 9.27 42.30
C SER A 57 23.81 9.97 40.95
N GLU A 58 24.63 11.00 40.70
CA GLU A 58 24.66 11.72 39.42
C GLU A 58 25.27 10.85 38.32
N ARG A 59 26.38 10.18 38.60
CA ARG A 59 26.95 9.21 37.65
C ARG A 59 25.97 8.08 37.33
N LEU A 60 25.35 7.49 38.35
CA LEU A 60 24.34 6.43 38.16
C LEU A 60 23.16 6.92 37.30
N TYR A 61 22.75 8.18 37.44
CA TYR A 61 21.72 8.75 36.59
C TYR A 61 22.15 8.84 35.12
N VAL A 62 23.40 9.21 34.84
CA VAL A 62 23.93 9.23 33.47
C VAL A 62 24.06 7.82 32.91
N GLU A 63 24.44 6.82 33.72
CA GLU A 63 24.51 5.41 33.36
C GLU A 63 23.12 4.86 33.00
N PHE A 64 22.10 5.24 33.77
CA PHE A 64 20.70 4.95 33.41
C PHE A 64 20.32 5.57 32.07
N LYS A 65 20.69 6.85 31.82
CA LYS A 65 20.45 7.50 30.53
C LYS A 65 21.19 6.84 29.37
N MET A 66 22.36 6.27 29.59
CA MET A 66 23.08 5.49 28.59
C MET A 66 22.28 4.23 28.21
N SER A 67 21.82 3.49 29.19
CA SER A 67 20.99 2.30 28.96
C SER A 67 19.65 2.61 28.24
N GLU A 68 19.05 3.76 28.55
CA GLU A 68 17.86 4.26 27.86
C GLU A 68 18.17 4.57 26.39
N ALA A 69 19.27 5.28 26.09
CA ALA A 69 19.67 5.62 24.74
C ALA A 69 20.01 4.36 23.90
N GLU A 70 20.69 3.37 24.49
CA GLU A 70 21.00 2.09 23.83
C GLU A 70 19.72 1.31 23.49
N ARG A 71 18.76 1.25 24.42
CA ARG A 71 17.44 0.64 24.17
C ARG A 71 16.71 1.36 23.03
N ASP A 72 16.71 2.69 23.02
CA ASP A 72 16.06 3.47 21.97
C ASP A 72 16.71 3.25 20.60
N LEU A 73 18.04 3.09 20.53
CA LEU A 73 18.75 2.72 19.32
C LEU A 73 18.31 1.31 18.84
N GLN A 74 18.26 0.35 19.75
CA GLN A 74 17.83 -1.01 19.43
C GLN A 74 16.39 -1.05 18.89
N ASN A 75 15.48 -0.30 19.50
CA ASN A 75 14.11 -0.16 19.04
C ASN A 75 14.04 0.46 17.63
N ALA A 76 14.84 1.49 17.36
CA ALA A 76 14.91 2.11 16.03
C ALA A 76 15.43 1.12 14.98
N GLN A 77 16.45 0.31 15.30
CA GLN A 77 16.97 -0.74 14.41
C GLN A 77 15.91 -1.80 14.10
N SER A 78 15.20 -2.30 15.11
CA SER A 78 14.10 -3.25 14.92
C SER A 78 12.95 -2.67 14.08
N GLN A 79 12.70 -1.37 14.18
CA GLN A 79 11.74 -0.68 13.34
C GLN A 79 12.16 -0.65 11.87
N VAL A 80 13.45 -0.44 11.57
CA VAL A 80 13.99 -0.52 10.20
C VAL A 80 13.77 -1.92 9.63
N GLU A 81 14.09 -2.98 10.38
CA GLU A 81 13.90 -4.37 9.96
C GLU A 81 12.41 -4.66 9.63
N THR A 82 11.51 -4.17 10.49
CA THR A 82 10.05 -4.35 10.29
C THR A 82 9.57 -3.65 9.02
N ILE A 83 9.98 -2.41 8.79
CA ILE A 83 9.58 -1.64 7.59
C ILE A 83 10.21 -2.24 6.33
N ALA A 84 11.48 -2.67 6.40
CA ALA A 84 12.15 -3.34 5.29
C ALA A 84 11.44 -4.65 4.90
N ALA A 85 11.05 -5.47 5.88
CA ALA A 85 10.27 -6.68 5.63
C ALA A 85 8.90 -6.37 4.99
N ALA A 86 8.22 -5.31 5.44
CA ALA A 86 6.97 -4.86 4.85
C ALA A 86 7.15 -4.37 3.40
N LEU A 87 8.24 -3.64 3.10
CA LEU A 87 8.58 -3.19 1.75
C LEU A 87 8.85 -4.40 0.84
N ASN A 88 9.69 -5.34 1.29
CA ASN A 88 10.02 -6.56 0.57
C ASN A 88 8.76 -7.39 0.24
N SER A 89 7.85 -7.51 1.20
CA SER A 89 6.56 -8.17 0.97
C SER A 89 5.73 -7.50 -0.12
N THR A 90 5.76 -6.16 -0.22
CA THR A 90 5.04 -5.42 -1.26
C THR A 90 5.65 -5.61 -2.64
N ILE A 91 7.00 -5.67 -2.71
CA ILE A 91 7.73 -5.85 -3.97
C ILE A 91 7.73 -7.33 -4.40
N GLY A 92 7.49 -8.26 -3.48
CA GLY A 92 7.56 -9.71 -3.74
C GLY A 92 8.99 -10.23 -3.87
N GLN A 93 9.95 -9.55 -3.29
CA GLN A 93 11.37 -9.91 -3.29
C GLN A 93 11.94 -9.91 -1.87
N THR A 94 13.08 -10.56 -1.67
CA THR A 94 13.73 -10.69 -0.36
C THR A 94 15.09 -9.98 -0.29
N ASP A 95 15.36 -9.10 -1.25
CA ASP A 95 16.63 -8.39 -1.30
C ASP A 95 16.69 -7.26 -0.26
N ASP A 96 17.90 -6.91 0.15
CA ASP A 96 18.14 -5.80 1.06
C ASP A 96 18.17 -4.47 0.28
N TYR A 97 17.01 -3.81 0.24
CA TYR A 97 16.86 -2.52 -0.44
C TYR A 97 17.26 -1.38 0.45
N GLN A 98 18.20 -0.57 -0.03
CA GLN A 98 18.57 0.69 0.61
C GLN A 98 17.99 1.87 -0.16
N PRO A 99 17.15 2.71 0.47
CA PRO A 99 16.66 3.93 -0.16
C PRO A 99 17.81 4.87 -0.51
N VAL A 100 17.94 5.21 -1.78
CA VAL A 100 18.98 6.13 -2.29
C VAL A 100 18.45 7.54 -2.55
N THR A 101 17.14 7.70 -2.54
CA THR A 101 16.48 8.99 -2.79
C THR A 101 16.57 9.87 -1.56
N ALA A 102 17.15 11.06 -1.70
CA ALA A 102 17.15 12.03 -0.63
C ALA A 102 15.73 12.47 -0.27
N MET A 103 15.47 12.64 1.03
CA MET A 103 14.20 13.20 1.47
C MET A 103 14.12 14.66 1.05
N PHE A 104 12.96 15.05 0.54
CA PHE A 104 12.72 16.41 0.05
C PHE A 104 11.44 16.98 0.68
N ILE A 105 11.42 18.29 0.78
CA ILE A 105 10.24 19.05 1.19
C ILE A 105 9.77 19.84 -0.02
N LEU A 106 8.50 19.74 -0.36
CA LEU A 106 7.90 20.58 -1.39
C LEU A 106 7.79 22.00 -0.86
N GLU A 107 8.57 22.93 -1.41
CA GLU A 107 8.53 24.34 -1.03
C GLU A 107 7.19 25.00 -1.40
N ARG A 108 6.54 24.49 -2.42
CA ARG A 108 5.28 25.01 -2.91
C ARG A 108 4.33 23.88 -3.27
N ILE A 109 3.12 23.94 -2.71
CA ILE A 109 2.01 23.07 -3.06
C ILE A 109 1.07 23.84 -3.98
N GLU A 110 0.63 23.21 -5.07
CA GLU A 110 -0.34 23.78 -5.99
C GLU A 110 -1.66 24.12 -5.28
N PRO A 111 -2.42 25.12 -5.74
CA PRO A 111 -3.70 25.49 -5.17
C PRO A 111 -4.68 24.32 -5.16
N LEU A 112 -5.57 24.28 -4.16
CA LEU A 112 -6.59 23.24 -4.01
C LEU A 112 -7.43 23.03 -5.29
N ASP A 113 -7.74 24.12 -6.00
CA ASP A 113 -8.55 24.06 -7.23
C ASP A 113 -7.86 23.28 -8.36
N HIS A 114 -6.53 23.31 -8.43
CA HIS A 114 -5.77 22.46 -9.35
C HIS A 114 -6.03 20.97 -9.08
N PHE A 115 -5.92 20.53 -7.81
CA PHE A 115 -6.19 19.15 -7.43
C PHE A 115 -7.65 18.75 -7.62
N ARG A 116 -8.59 19.66 -7.38
CA ARG A 116 -10.02 19.41 -7.61
C ARG A 116 -10.32 19.18 -9.09
N THR A 117 -9.74 19.98 -9.98
CA THR A 117 -9.90 19.80 -11.43
C THR A 117 -9.30 18.48 -11.90
N LEU A 118 -8.07 18.17 -11.48
CA LEU A 118 -7.42 16.89 -11.79
C LEU A 118 -8.21 15.69 -11.25
N ALA A 119 -8.74 15.79 -10.03
CA ALA A 119 -9.57 14.75 -9.45
C ALA A 119 -10.87 14.55 -10.25
N ALA A 120 -11.53 15.63 -10.68
CA ALA A 120 -12.74 15.54 -11.49
C ALA A 120 -12.49 14.86 -12.85
N GLU A 121 -11.33 15.13 -13.47
CA GLU A 121 -10.98 14.62 -14.79
C GLU A 121 -10.38 13.21 -14.79
N ARG A 122 -9.65 12.85 -13.73
CA ARG A 122 -8.77 11.66 -13.73
C ARG A 122 -8.97 10.70 -12.55
N ASN A 123 -9.98 10.93 -11.71
CA ASN A 123 -10.21 10.06 -10.57
C ASN A 123 -10.89 8.75 -11.00
N PRO A 124 -10.24 7.59 -10.90
CA PRO A 124 -10.82 6.30 -11.29
C PRO A 124 -12.08 5.92 -10.50
N LEU A 125 -12.26 6.49 -9.30
CA LEU A 125 -13.47 6.27 -8.49
C LEU A 125 -14.69 6.94 -9.12
N LEU A 126 -14.55 8.11 -9.71
CA LEU A 126 -15.63 8.79 -10.41
C LEU A 126 -16.05 8.01 -11.65
N ASP A 127 -15.07 7.52 -12.42
CA ASP A 127 -15.32 6.65 -13.57
C ASP A 127 -16.05 5.36 -13.15
N GLN A 128 -15.64 4.75 -12.04
CA GLN A 128 -16.29 3.56 -11.51
C GLN A 128 -17.76 3.84 -11.13
N VAL A 129 -18.04 4.95 -10.48
CA VAL A 129 -19.40 5.35 -10.10
C VAL A 129 -20.25 5.57 -11.37
N ASP A 130 -19.70 6.22 -12.40
CA ASP A 130 -20.43 6.41 -13.67
C ASP A 130 -20.72 5.09 -14.38
N GLN A 131 -19.78 4.14 -14.39
CA GLN A 131 -20.02 2.80 -14.93
C GLN A 131 -21.08 2.03 -14.12
N LYS A 132 -21.07 2.10 -12.81
CA LYS A 132 -22.11 1.50 -11.96
C LYS A 132 -23.48 2.13 -12.25
N ARG A 133 -23.53 3.44 -12.44
CA ARG A 133 -24.76 4.13 -12.83
C ARG A 133 -25.30 3.64 -14.18
N ARG A 134 -24.42 3.51 -15.19
CA ARG A 134 -24.78 2.97 -16.51
C ARG A 134 -25.26 1.53 -16.41
N LEU A 135 -24.56 0.69 -15.63
CA LEU A 135 -24.98 -0.69 -15.39
C LEU A 135 -26.38 -0.78 -14.75
N ALA A 136 -26.64 0.04 -13.75
CA ALA A 136 -27.97 0.11 -13.11
C ALA A 136 -29.05 0.56 -14.10
N TYR A 137 -28.76 1.52 -14.98
CA TYR A 137 -29.68 1.97 -16.01
C TYR A 137 -30.00 0.86 -17.03
N GLU A 138 -28.98 0.13 -17.49
CA GLU A 138 -29.20 -1.04 -18.39
C GLU A 138 -29.94 -2.17 -17.67
N GLY A 139 -29.71 -2.36 -16.38
CA GLY A 139 -30.47 -3.30 -15.55
C GLY A 139 -31.95 -2.97 -15.51
N VAL A 140 -32.31 -1.68 -15.34
CA VAL A 140 -33.71 -1.23 -15.41
C VAL A 140 -34.29 -1.49 -16.80
N ARG A 141 -33.51 -1.24 -17.85
CA ARG A 141 -33.94 -1.47 -19.25
C ARG A 141 -34.16 -2.96 -19.53
N ALA A 142 -33.26 -3.81 -19.06
CA ALA A 142 -33.42 -5.27 -19.15
C ALA A 142 -34.65 -5.77 -18.38
N GLN A 143 -34.90 -5.23 -17.19
CA GLN A 143 -36.09 -5.58 -16.43
C GLN A 143 -37.36 -5.12 -17.12
N ARG A 144 -37.37 -3.97 -17.78
CA ARG A 144 -38.52 -3.51 -18.59
C ARG A 144 -38.75 -4.41 -19.81
N SER A 145 -37.69 -4.95 -20.43
CA SER A 145 -37.84 -5.87 -21.57
C SER A 145 -38.49 -7.20 -21.19
N SER A 146 -38.42 -7.61 -19.92
CA SER A 146 -39.11 -8.82 -19.44
C SER A 146 -40.62 -8.73 -19.46
N PHE A 147 -41.19 -7.53 -19.57
CA PHE A 147 -42.63 -7.33 -19.78
C PHE A 147 -43.06 -7.49 -21.25
N LEU A 148 -42.09 -7.59 -22.18
CA LEU A 148 -42.37 -7.81 -23.60
C LEU A 148 -42.35 -9.31 -23.89
N PRO A 149 -43.17 -9.81 -24.87
CA PRO A 149 -43.09 -11.18 -25.29
C PRO A 149 -41.70 -11.57 -25.78
N GLN A 150 -41.17 -12.69 -25.31
CA GLN A 150 -39.91 -13.23 -25.78
C GLN A 150 -40.15 -14.11 -27.00
N VAL A 151 -39.52 -13.76 -28.11
CA VAL A 151 -39.52 -14.59 -29.31
C VAL A 151 -38.19 -15.32 -29.39
N VAL A 152 -38.22 -16.64 -29.29
CA VAL A 152 -37.02 -17.49 -29.37
C VAL A 152 -37.10 -18.30 -30.66
N ALA A 153 -36.14 -18.09 -31.55
CA ALA A 153 -35.96 -18.94 -32.72
C ALA A 153 -34.99 -20.10 -32.39
N MET A 154 -35.45 -21.33 -32.51
CA MET A 154 -34.63 -22.52 -32.33
C MET A 154 -34.52 -23.28 -33.65
N GLY A 155 -33.28 -23.64 -34.03
CA GLY A 155 -33.01 -24.47 -35.19
C GLY A 155 -32.15 -25.67 -34.80
N GLY A 156 -32.54 -26.88 -35.18
CA GLY A 156 -31.77 -28.08 -34.97
C GLY A 156 -31.53 -28.81 -36.29
N MET A 157 -30.31 -29.31 -36.51
CA MET A 157 -29.93 -30.10 -37.65
C MET A 157 -29.24 -31.39 -37.18
N SER A 158 -29.76 -32.54 -37.59
CA SER A 158 -29.23 -33.84 -37.25
C SER A 158 -28.26 -34.29 -38.32
N PHE A 159 -27.01 -34.52 -37.97
CA PHE A 159 -25.93 -35.00 -38.88
C PHE A 159 -25.83 -36.54 -38.93
N TYR A 160 -26.62 -37.26 -38.11
CA TYR A 160 -26.57 -38.71 -38.08
C TYR A 160 -27.78 -39.32 -38.78
N ASP A 161 -27.51 -40.19 -39.77
CA ASP A 161 -28.49 -40.92 -40.52
C ASP A 161 -28.79 -42.25 -39.78
N TYR A 162 -29.70 -42.20 -38.81
CA TYR A 162 -30.20 -43.41 -38.18
C TYR A 162 -31.46 -43.86 -38.91
N GLN A 163 -31.41 -45.04 -39.51
CA GLN A 163 -32.54 -45.66 -40.26
C GLN A 163 -33.80 -45.88 -39.38
N VAL A 164 -33.79 -45.55 -38.10
CA VAL A 164 -34.88 -45.83 -37.18
C VAL A 164 -35.86 -44.66 -37.04
N SER A 165 -35.55 -43.46 -37.53
CA SER A 165 -36.49 -42.32 -37.36
C SER A 165 -37.03 -41.80 -38.71
N LYS A 166 -37.88 -42.61 -39.34
CA LYS A 166 -38.68 -42.14 -40.48
C LYS A 166 -39.74 -41.12 -40.10
N VAL A 167 -39.85 -40.74 -38.81
CA VAL A 167 -40.95 -39.91 -38.29
C VAL A 167 -40.49 -38.51 -37.90
N LEU A 168 -39.19 -38.22 -37.75
CA LEU A 168 -38.68 -36.91 -37.38
C LEU A 168 -38.04 -36.24 -38.60
N PRO A 169 -38.41 -34.97 -38.89
CA PRO A 169 -37.76 -34.24 -39.97
C PRO A 169 -36.28 -33.98 -39.62
N ARG A 170 -35.39 -34.02 -40.66
CA ARG A 170 -33.95 -33.77 -40.53
C ARG A 170 -33.61 -32.35 -40.04
N TRP A 171 -34.59 -31.48 -40.06
CA TRP A 171 -34.48 -30.12 -39.55
C TRP A 171 -35.80 -29.72 -38.88
N ALA A 172 -35.72 -28.92 -37.87
CA ALA A 172 -36.88 -28.31 -37.22
C ALA A 172 -36.54 -26.83 -36.94
N VAL A 173 -37.49 -25.97 -37.21
CA VAL A 173 -37.46 -24.57 -36.86
C VAL A 173 -38.73 -24.32 -36.04
N GLY A 174 -38.58 -23.77 -34.84
CA GLY A 174 -39.65 -23.37 -33.96
C GLY A 174 -39.56 -21.87 -33.66
N VAL A 175 -40.66 -21.23 -33.44
CA VAL A 175 -40.78 -19.84 -32.97
C VAL A 175 -41.52 -19.86 -31.63
#